data_c814881040356380ab868e04a1da8e55
#
_entry.id   c814881040356380ab868e04a1da8e55
#
_cell.length_a   1.000
_cell.length_b   1.000
_cell.length_c   1.000
_cell.angle_alpha   90.00
_cell.angle_beta   90.00
_cell.angle_gamma   90.00
#
_symmetry.space_group_name_H-M   'P 1'
#
loop_
_entity.id
_entity.type
_entity.pdbx_description
1 polymer ?
#
loop_
_entity_poly.entity_id
_entity_poly.type
_entity_poly.pdbx_seq_one_letter_code
_entity_poly.pdbx_strand_id
1 'polypeptide(L)'
;HRICELSPQGHIVMIDPHGEYASAFKTTGALYDVSNLQMPYWLMNFEEHCEVFLTTQGSDRQVDADILAKCILLAKGKNRLAQEFGKLTVDAPIPYLLSDLTQILQLEMGKMDKATDTAPYLRLRSKIDEIKADPRYQFMFSGMLVGDTMADFIGRIFRMPSNGKPISIIDVSGVPSEITSVVVAVLSRMVFDFAIWSRGEAKRPVLLVCEEAHRYVPKDESSGGQAVRKILERIAKEGRKYGVSLGLITQRPSDLAEGVLSQCG
;
A
#
# COMPACT_ATOMS: atom_id res chain seq x y z
N HIS A 1 -15.02 19.18 6.47
CA HIS A 1 -15.93 19.97 5.64
C HIS A 1 -15.35 21.33 5.29
N ARG A 2 -14.99 22.16 6.26
CA ARG A 2 -14.54 23.53 6.02
C ARG A 2 -13.36 23.65 5.05
N ILE A 3 -12.40 22.75 5.11
CA ILE A 3 -11.26 22.70 4.14
C ILE A 3 -11.77 22.40 2.75
N CYS A 4 -12.70 21.44 2.59
CA CYS A 4 -13.26 21.09 1.28
C CYS A 4 -14.02 22.26 0.65
N GLU A 5 -14.75 23.03 1.45
CA GLU A 5 -15.49 24.22 1.00
C GLU A 5 -14.54 25.34 0.55
N LEU A 6 -13.49 25.59 1.31
CA LEU A 6 -12.50 26.65 1.03
C LEU A 6 -11.52 26.28 -0.08
N SER A 7 -11.31 24.99 -0.31
CA SER A 7 -10.36 24.48 -1.30
C SER A 7 -10.98 23.38 -2.15
N PRO A 8 -11.95 23.69 -3.01
CA PRO A 8 -12.66 22.70 -3.85
C PRO A 8 -11.73 22.02 -4.88
N GLN A 9 -10.54 22.58 -5.10
CA GLN A 9 -9.47 22.01 -5.93
C GLN A 9 -8.37 21.35 -5.10
N GLY A 10 -8.58 21.18 -3.78
CA GLY A 10 -7.64 20.50 -2.90
C GLY A 10 -7.57 19.00 -3.16
N HIS A 11 -6.59 18.36 -2.56
CA HIS A 11 -6.36 16.93 -2.65
C HIS A 11 -6.24 16.37 -1.24
N ILE A 12 -7.30 15.66 -0.79
CA ILE A 12 -7.36 15.07 0.55
C ILE A 12 -7.61 13.58 0.41
N VAL A 13 -6.82 12.78 1.08
CA VAL A 13 -7.01 11.33 1.21
C VAL A 13 -7.26 11.01 2.67
N MET A 14 -8.42 10.46 2.99
CA MET A 14 -8.79 10.08 4.34
C MET A 14 -8.95 8.57 4.43
N ILE A 15 -8.22 7.97 5.35
CA ILE A 15 -8.33 6.55 5.70
C ILE A 15 -9.36 6.41 6.82
N ASP A 16 -10.42 5.65 6.55
CA ASP A 16 -11.57 5.44 7.44
C ASP A 16 -11.68 3.95 7.81
N PRO A 17 -11.19 3.55 8.99
CA PRO A 17 -11.20 2.13 9.39
C PRO A 17 -12.56 1.62 9.86
N HIS A 18 -13.55 2.49 10.03
CA HIS A 18 -14.88 2.13 10.55
C HIS A 18 -16.02 2.41 9.58
N GLY A 19 -15.76 3.06 8.44
CA GLY A 19 -16.78 3.39 7.43
C GLY A 19 -17.78 4.47 7.89
N GLU A 20 -17.37 5.35 8.81
CA GLU A 20 -18.27 6.31 9.45
C GLU A 20 -18.40 7.63 8.68
N TYR A 21 -17.42 7.97 7.84
CA TYR A 21 -17.34 9.29 7.20
C TYR A 21 -18.04 9.38 5.84
N ALA A 22 -18.41 8.26 5.24
CA ALA A 22 -19.02 8.22 3.92
C ALA A 22 -20.24 9.12 3.78
N SER A 23 -21.13 9.10 4.78
CA SER A 23 -22.35 9.92 4.79
C SER A 23 -22.05 11.42 4.92
N ALA A 24 -21.06 11.78 5.72
CA ALA A 24 -20.68 13.17 5.99
C ALA A 24 -20.07 13.87 4.76
N PHE A 25 -19.40 13.13 3.88
CA PHE A 25 -18.72 13.68 2.70
C PHE A 25 -19.38 13.30 1.37
N LYS A 26 -20.60 12.81 1.37
CA LYS A 26 -21.33 12.35 0.18
C LYS A 26 -21.35 13.36 -0.97
N THR A 27 -21.46 14.65 -0.66
CA THR A 27 -21.52 15.73 -1.67
C THR A 27 -20.16 16.26 -2.09
N THR A 28 -19.19 16.27 -1.17
CA THR A 28 -17.86 16.87 -1.37
C THR A 28 -16.74 15.85 -1.55
N GLY A 29 -17.03 14.56 -1.45
CA GLY A 29 -16.08 13.48 -1.50
C GLY A 29 -16.34 12.44 -2.60
N ALA A 30 -15.30 11.67 -2.90
CA ALA A 30 -15.38 10.39 -3.60
C ALA A 30 -15.19 9.27 -2.57
N LEU A 31 -16.05 8.26 -2.64
CA LEU A 31 -16.09 7.17 -1.66
C LEU A 31 -15.52 5.90 -2.29
N TYR A 32 -14.56 5.29 -1.62
CA TYR A 32 -13.92 4.05 -2.03
C TYR A 32 -13.98 3.03 -0.90
N ASP A 33 -14.38 1.83 -1.23
CA ASP A 33 -14.38 0.64 -0.37
C ASP A 33 -13.85 -0.56 -1.15
N VAL A 34 -13.88 -1.75 -0.56
CA VAL A 34 -13.39 -2.98 -1.21
C VAL A 34 -14.10 -3.33 -2.51
N SER A 35 -15.29 -2.77 -2.79
CA SER A 35 -16.02 -3.03 -4.04
C SER A 35 -15.50 -2.20 -5.22
N ASN A 36 -14.91 -1.03 -4.96
CA ASN A 36 -14.52 -0.09 -6.01
C ASN A 36 -13.10 0.51 -5.85
N LEU A 37 -12.36 0.18 -4.80
CA LEU A 37 -11.00 0.70 -4.56
C LEU A 37 -10.03 0.31 -5.67
N GLN A 38 -10.06 -0.95 -6.12
CA GLN A 38 -9.24 -1.47 -7.22
C GLN A 38 -7.76 -1.06 -7.09
N MET A 39 -7.14 -1.42 -5.99
CA MET A 39 -5.74 -1.12 -5.69
C MET A 39 -4.84 -2.27 -6.16
N PRO A 40 -4.01 -2.08 -7.21
CA PRO A 40 -3.19 -3.17 -7.73
C PRO A 40 -2.09 -3.62 -6.76
N TYR A 41 -1.96 -4.93 -6.50
CA TYR A 41 -0.93 -5.50 -5.64
C TYR A 41 0.50 -5.22 -6.12
N TRP A 42 0.72 -5.04 -7.41
CA TRP A 42 2.05 -4.74 -7.95
C TRP A 42 2.55 -3.33 -7.61
N LEU A 43 1.69 -2.47 -7.04
CA LEU A 43 2.10 -1.20 -6.43
C LEU A 43 2.82 -1.37 -5.10
N MET A 44 2.72 -2.53 -4.44
CA MET A 44 3.46 -2.81 -3.21
C MET A 44 4.97 -2.75 -3.44
N ASN A 45 5.71 -2.16 -2.49
CA ASN A 45 7.14 -2.33 -2.37
C ASN A 45 7.49 -3.71 -1.77
N PHE A 46 8.77 -4.02 -1.67
CA PHE A 46 9.18 -5.35 -1.21
C PHE A 46 8.83 -5.61 0.26
N GLU A 47 8.94 -4.62 1.13
CA GLU A 47 8.56 -4.75 2.55
C GLU A 47 7.06 -5.07 2.70
N GLU A 48 6.22 -4.38 1.93
CA GLU A 48 4.78 -4.62 1.87
C GLU A 48 4.45 -6.01 1.31
N HIS A 49 5.17 -6.49 0.30
CA HIS A 49 5.05 -7.87 -0.18
C HIS A 49 5.41 -8.89 0.90
N CYS A 50 6.47 -8.63 1.67
CA CYS A 50 6.87 -9.49 2.78
C CYS A 50 5.82 -9.55 3.89
N GLU A 51 5.15 -8.44 4.18
CA GLU A 51 4.08 -8.43 5.19
C GLU A 51 2.86 -9.26 4.74
N VAL A 52 2.56 -9.30 3.44
CA VAL A 52 1.43 -10.07 2.88
C VAL A 52 1.74 -11.54 2.72
N PHE A 53 2.91 -11.88 2.17
CA PHE A 53 3.19 -13.24 1.72
C PHE A 53 3.99 -14.09 2.69
N LEU A 54 4.72 -13.48 3.64
CA LEU A 54 5.54 -14.24 4.58
C LEU A 54 4.80 -14.54 5.88
N THR A 55 4.74 -15.81 6.22
CA THR A 55 4.11 -16.29 7.46
C THR A 55 5.14 -16.72 8.52
N THR A 56 6.42 -16.78 8.15
CA THR A 56 7.53 -17.21 9.00
C THR A 56 8.16 -16.07 9.78
N GLN A 57 8.94 -16.42 10.80
CA GLN A 57 9.72 -15.50 11.63
C GLN A 57 11.19 -15.94 11.73
N GLY A 58 12.06 -15.07 12.23
CA GLY A 58 13.47 -15.38 12.44
C GLY A 58 14.23 -15.65 11.15
N SER A 59 15.14 -16.63 11.17
CA SER A 59 15.99 -17.02 10.05
C SER A 59 15.20 -17.50 8.83
N ASP A 60 14.09 -18.22 9.04
CA ASP A 60 13.27 -18.76 7.97
C ASP A 60 12.59 -17.62 7.17
N ARG A 61 12.24 -16.52 7.86
CA ARG A 61 11.68 -15.34 7.20
C ARG A 61 12.66 -14.74 6.20
N GLN A 62 13.95 -14.71 6.52
CA GLN A 62 14.95 -14.17 5.59
C GLN A 62 15.08 -15.06 4.35
N VAL A 63 15.09 -16.37 4.51
CA VAL A 63 15.13 -17.32 3.38
C VAL A 63 13.89 -17.16 2.49
N ASP A 64 12.70 -17.11 3.09
CA ASP A 64 11.45 -16.90 2.35
C ASP A 64 11.46 -15.53 1.62
N ALA A 65 12.01 -14.48 2.26
CA ALA A 65 12.13 -13.15 1.68
C ALA A 65 13.07 -13.13 0.46
N ASP A 66 14.24 -13.78 0.55
CA ASP A 66 15.20 -13.83 -0.56
C ASP A 66 14.62 -14.57 -1.78
N ILE A 67 13.89 -15.67 -1.54
CA ILE A 67 13.20 -16.42 -2.59
C ILE A 67 12.09 -15.55 -3.21
N LEU A 68 11.28 -14.89 -2.38
CA LEU A 68 10.21 -14.01 -2.83
C LEU A 68 10.75 -12.86 -3.69
N ALA A 69 11.82 -12.19 -3.24
CA ALA A 69 12.48 -11.10 -3.97
C ALA A 69 12.93 -11.55 -5.36
N LYS A 70 13.63 -12.68 -5.42
CA LYS A 70 14.09 -13.28 -6.68
C LYS A 70 12.92 -13.58 -7.62
N CYS A 71 11.89 -14.22 -7.11
CA CYS A 71 10.75 -14.64 -7.93
C CYS A 71 9.89 -13.44 -8.40
N ILE A 72 9.69 -12.41 -7.57
CA ILE A 72 9.01 -11.17 -7.97
C ILE A 72 9.82 -10.47 -9.08
N LEU A 73 11.13 -10.37 -8.93
CA LEU A 73 11.99 -9.74 -9.93
C LEU A 73 11.90 -10.44 -11.28
N LEU A 74 11.91 -11.78 -11.28
CA LEU A 74 11.73 -12.58 -12.49
C LEU A 74 10.33 -12.40 -13.10
N ALA A 75 9.29 -12.33 -12.27
CA ALA A 75 7.93 -12.10 -12.74
C ALA A 75 7.76 -10.70 -13.37
N LYS A 76 8.29 -9.65 -12.71
CA LYS A 76 8.31 -8.28 -13.26
C LYS A 76 9.10 -8.21 -14.56
N GLY A 77 10.21 -8.96 -14.70
CA GLY A 77 11.03 -9.02 -15.90
C GLY A 77 10.31 -9.56 -17.15
N LYS A 78 9.19 -10.27 -16.99
CA LYS A 78 8.35 -10.70 -18.13
C LYS A 78 7.53 -9.56 -18.75
N ASN A 79 7.34 -8.45 -18.03
CA ASN A 79 6.60 -7.30 -18.55
C ASN A 79 7.45 -6.47 -19.51
N ARG A 80 6.84 -6.01 -20.61
CA ARG A 80 7.52 -5.13 -21.59
C ARG A 80 8.09 -3.87 -20.96
N LEU A 81 7.38 -3.28 -20.01
CA LEU A 81 7.83 -2.08 -19.29
C LEU A 81 9.16 -2.29 -18.57
N ALA A 82 9.47 -3.54 -18.15
CA ALA A 82 10.75 -3.84 -17.51
C ALA A 82 11.97 -3.55 -18.41
N GLN A 83 11.81 -3.60 -19.72
CA GLN A 83 12.87 -3.32 -20.69
C GLN A 83 13.21 -1.83 -20.79
N GLU A 84 12.27 -0.96 -20.40
CA GLU A 84 12.42 0.51 -20.41
C GLU A 84 13.21 1.00 -19.18
N PHE A 85 13.28 0.17 -18.13
CA PHE A 85 14.03 0.48 -16.92
C PHE A 85 15.48 0.01 -17.05
N GLY A 86 16.45 0.91 -16.93
CA GLY A 86 17.86 0.59 -17.03
C GLY A 86 18.34 -0.45 -16.00
N LYS A 87 17.77 -0.45 -14.79
CA LYS A 87 17.99 -1.47 -13.75
C LYS A 87 16.67 -1.78 -13.06
N LEU A 88 16.16 -2.97 -13.32
CA LEU A 88 14.95 -3.46 -12.66
C LEU A 88 15.24 -3.76 -11.18
N THR A 89 14.42 -3.23 -10.28
CA THR A 89 14.45 -3.52 -8.84
C THR A 89 13.17 -4.19 -8.41
N VAL A 90 13.19 -4.84 -7.26
CA VAL A 90 12.01 -5.48 -6.68
C VAL A 90 10.93 -4.44 -6.32
N ASP A 91 11.33 -3.21 -6.00
CA ASP A 91 10.43 -2.09 -5.64
C ASP A 91 9.90 -1.32 -6.87
N ALA A 92 10.41 -1.59 -8.08
CA ALA A 92 9.90 -0.95 -9.27
C ALA A 92 8.40 -1.24 -9.44
N PRO A 93 7.53 -0.23 -9.64
CA PRO A 93 6.08 -0.42 -9.76
C PRO A 93 5.71 -0.95 -11.16
N ILE A 94 6.16 -2.16 -11.47
CA ILE A 94 5.91 -2.84 -12.74
C ILE A 94 4.86 -3.91 -12.54
N PRO A 95 3.78 -3.91 -13.34
CA PRO A 95 2.76 -4.93 -13.31
C PRO A 95 3.33 -6.33 -13.57
N TYR A 96 2.88 -7.32 -12.81
CA TYR A 96 3.20 -8.73 -13.03
C TYR A 96 1.99 -9.62 -12.65
N LEU A 97 1.90 -10.82 -13.24
CA LEU A 97 0.84 -11.76 -12.94
C LEU A 97 1.20 -12.64 -11.73
N LEU A 98 0.27 -12.84 -10.80
CA LEU A 98 0.45 -13.81 -9.71
C LEU A 98 0.61 -15.25 -10.25
N SER A 99 -0.01 -15.57 -11.38
CA SER A 99 0.20 -16.86 -12.07
C SER A 99 1.64 -17.03 -12.53
N ASP A 100 2.29 -15.95 -13.01
CA ASP A 100 3.71 -15.99 -13.35
C ASP A 100 4.57 -16.21 -12.10
N LEU A 101 4.24 -15.52 -11.01
CA LEU A 101 4.95 -15.68 -9.74
C LEU A 101 4.85 -17.13 -9.22
N THR A 102 3.65 -17.72 -9.21
CA THR A 102 3.46 -19.11 -8.78
C THR A 102 4.16 -20.11 -9.70
N GLN A 103 4.15 -19.87 -11.00
CA GLN A 103 4.88 -20.70 -11.97
C GLN A 103 6.40 -20.62 -11.76
N ILE A 104 6.94 -19.44 -11.53
CA ILE A 104 8.37 -19.23 -11.25
C ILE A 104 8.77 -19.94 -9.96
N LEU A 105 7.98 -19.81 -8.89
CA LEU A 105 8.21 -20.52 -7.64
C LEU A 105 8.29 -22.04 -7.88
N GLN A 106 7.38 -22.59 -8.68
CA GLN A 106 7.39 -24.02 -9.01
C GLN A 106 8.60 -24.43 -9.82
N LEU A 107 9.02 -23.63 -10.80
CA LEU A 107 10.21 -23.90 -11.61
C LEU A 107 11.50 -23.83 -10.79
N GLU A 108 11.61 -22.85 -9.90
CA GLU A 108 12.78 -22.74 -9.02
C GLU A 108 12.83 -23.87 -7.99
N MET A 109 11.69 -24.25 -7.42
CA MET A 109 11.56 -25.41 -6.54
C MET A 109 12.00 -26.71 -7.21
N GLY A 110 11.66 -26.91 -8.50
CA GLY A 110 12.03 -28.09 -9.28
C GLY A 110 13.55 -28.24 -9.54
N LYS A 111 14.34 -27.21 -9.22
CA LYS A 111 15.81 -27.24 -9.29
C LYS A 111 16.46 -27.70 -7.98
N MET A 112 15.67 -27.92 -6.93
CA MET A 112 16.19 -28.30 -5.60
C MET A 112 16.30 -29.81 -5.48
N ASP A 113 17.47 -30.30 -5.04
CA ASP A 113 17.74 -31.73 -4.90
C ASP A 113 17.19 -32.34 -3.58
N LYS A 114 16.98 -31.51 -2.55
CA LYS A 114 16.52 -31.94 -1.23
C LYS A 114 15.12 -31.46 -0.91
N ALA A 115 14.31 -32.34 -0.32
CA ALA A 115 12.96 -32.01 0.11
C ALA A 115 12.91 -30.87 1.14
N THR A 116 13.91 -30.73 2.00
CA THR A 116 14.03 -29.62 2.97
C THR A 116 14.16 -28.26 2.28
N ASP A 117 14.77 -28.21 1.11
CA ASP A 117 15.03 -26.97 0.40
C ASP A 117 13.79 -26.50 -0.39
N THR A 118 12.78 -27.37 -0.54
CA THR A 118 11.51 -27.06 -1.20
C THR A 118 10.48 -26.41 -0.29
N ALA A 119 10.60 -26.56 1.02
CA ALA A 119 9.62 -26.08 1.99
C ALA A 119 9.31 -24.58 1.92
N PRO A 120 10.30 -23.67 1.75
CA PRO A 120 10.05 -22.23 1.57
C PRO A 120 9.18 -21.93 0.35
N TYR A 121 9.45 -22.60 -0.77
CA TYR A 121 8.69 -22.42 -2.03
C TYR A 121 7.24 -22.87 -1.88
N LEU A 122 7.01 -23.99 -1.17
CA LEU A 122 5.67 -24.49 -0.91
C LEU A 122 4.87 -23.56 0.00
N ARG A 123 5.50 -23.00 1.04
CA ARG A 123 4.86 -22.02 1.93
C ARG A 123 4.41 -20.78 1.17
N LEU A 124 5.32 -20.19 0.38
CA LEU A 124 5.03 -19.01 -0.43
C LEU A 124 3.91 -19.28 -1.43
N ARG A 125 3.99 -20.39 -2.15
CA ARG A 125 2.95 -20.79 -3.11
C ARG A 125 1.60 -20.98 -2.43
N SER A 126 1.55 -21.72 -1.32
CA SER A 126 0.32 -21.96 -0.56
C SER A 126 -0.32 -20.64 -0.11
N LYS A 127 0.48 -19.68 0.37
CA LYS A 127 -0.02 -18.37 0.79
C LYS A 127 -0.56 -17.55 -0.39
N ILE A 128 0.11 -17.58 -1.54
CA ILE A 128 -0.36 -16.89 -2.75
C ILE A 128 -1.67 -17.52 -3.25
N ASP A 129 -1.77 -18.85 -3.26
CA ASP A 129 -2.97 -19.56 -3.71
C ASP A 129 -4.15 -19.31 -2.74
N GLU A 130 -3.91 -19.23 -1.42
CA GLU A 130 -4.89 -18.83 -0.41
C GLU A 130 -5.47 -17.43 -0.71
N ILE A 131 -4.59 -16.44 -0.91
CA ILE A 131 -5.00 -15.06 -1.20
C ILE A 131 -5.78 -14.98 -2.51
N LYS A 132 -5.37 -15.70 -3.56
CA LYS A 132 -6.07 -15.74 -4.86
C LYS A 132 -7.46 -16.36 -4.76
N ALA A 133 -7.63 -17.34 -3.88
CA ALA A 133 -8.89 -18.06 -3.71
C ALA A 133 -9.92 -17.29 -2.86
N ASP A 134 -9.49 -16.37 -2.02
CA ASP A 134 -10.37 -15.62 -1.11
C ASP A 134 -10.94 -14.37 -1.78
N PRO A 135 -12.30 -14.28 -1.98
CA PRO A 135 -12.92 -13.12 -2.60
C PRO A 135 -12.67 -11.78 -1.90
N ARG A 136 -12.37 -11.80 -0.58
CA ARG A 136 -12.10 -10.59 0.21
C ARG A 136 -10.85 -9.84 -0.24
N TYR A 137 -9.94 -10.51 -0.94
CA TYR A 137 -8.69 -9.92 -1.46
C TYR A 137 -8.80 -9.42 -2.90
N GLN A 138 -9.95 -9.61 -3.57
CA GLN A 138 -10.10 -9.31 -5.01
C GLN A 138 -9.92 -7.82 -5.35
N PHE A 139 -10.23 -6.91 -4.42
CA PHE A 139 -10.03 -5.48 -4.62
C PHE A 139 -8.56 -5.11 -4.89
N MET A 140 -7.62 -5.97 -4.51
CA MET A 140 -6.18 -5.78 -4.64
C MET A 140 -5.53 -6.84 -5.54
N PHE A 141 -5.93 -8.11 -5.43
CA PHE A 141 -5.27 -9.24 -6.07
C PHE A 141 -5.99 -9.80 -7.30
N SER A 142 -6.96 -9.07 -7.83
CA SER A 142 -7.61 -9.45 -9.10
C SER A 142 -6.61 -9.40 -10.26
N GLY A 143 -6.62 -10.42 -11.12
CA GLY A 143 -5.84 -10.44 -12.35
C GLY A 143 -6.23 -9.35 -13.36
N MET A 144 -7.41 -8.75 -13.21
CA MET A 144 -7.86 -7.62 -14.04
C MET A 144 -7.11 -6.32 -13.73
N LEU A 145 -6.42 -6.24 -12.59
CA LEU A 145 -5.65 -5.06 -12.17
C LEU A 145 -4.20 -5.08 -12.70
N VAL A 146 -3.84 -6.04 -13.55
CA VAL A 146 -2.48 -6.21 -14.08
C VAL A 146 -2.32 -5.43 -15.40
N GLY A 147 -2.64 -4.17 -15.38
CA GLY A 147 -2.37 -3.23 -16.48
C GLY A 147 -1.53 -2.06 -15.98
N ASP A 148 -1.10 -1.19 -16.89
CA ASP A 148 -0.50 0.09 -16.51
C ASP A 148 -1.62 1.06 -16.09
N THR A 149 -2.08 0.88 -14.86
CA THR A 149 -3.21 1.62 -14.27
C THR A 149 -2.78 2.58 -13.15
N MET A 150 -1.46 2.77 -12.96
CA MET A 150 -0.94 3.59 -11.86
C MET A 150 -1.40 5.04 -11.94
N ALA A 151 -1.35 5.64 -13.14
CA ALA A 151 -1.78 7.02 -13.34
C ALA A 151 -3.28 7.19 -13.06
N ASP A 152 -4.11 6.26 -13.53
CA ASP A 152 -5.56 6.25 -13.29
C ASP A 152 -5.86 6.06 -11.79
N PHE A 153 -5.17 5.14 -11.13
CA PHE A 153 -5.30 4.92 -9.69
C PHE A 153 -4.95 6.18 -8.90
N ILE A 154 -3.79 6.78 -9.17
CA ILE A 154 -3.33 8.02 -8.52
C ILE A 154 -4.33 9.15 -8.77
N GLY A 155 -4.72 9.39 -10.03
CA GLY A 155 -5.67 10.44 -10.41
C GLY A 155 -7.00 10.30 -9.66
N ARG A 156 -7.51 9.09 -9.57
CA ARG A 156 -8.76 8.77 -8.91
C ARG A 156 -8.68 8.95 -7.39
N ILE A 157 -7.68 8.34 -6.74
CA ILE A 157 -7.54 8.37 -5.28
C ILE A 157 -7.12 9.75 -4.76
N PHE A 158 -6.25 10.45 -5.48
CA PHE A 158 -5.77 11.78 -5.05
C PHE A 158 -6.64 12.92 -5.59
N ARG A 159 -7.75 12.59 -6.25
CA ARG A 159 -8.67 13.58 -6.82
C ARG A 159 -8.00 14.53 -7.81
N MET A 160 -7.36 13.98 -8.81
CA MET A 160 -6.61 14.74 -9.83
C MET A 160 -7.14 14.44 -11.24
N PRO A 161 -8.11 15.24 -11.73
CA PRO A 161 -8.70 16.48 -11.18
C PRO A 161 -9.72 16.21 -10.07
N SER A 162 -9.90 17.17 -9.17
CA SER A 162 -10.84 17.08 -8.04
C SER A 162 -12.31 17.11 -8.47
N ASN A 163 -12.60 17.84 -9.55
CA ASN A 163 -13.96 18.04 -10.07
C ASN A 163 -14.96 18.52 -8.99
N GLY A 164 -14.53 19.41 -8.10
CA GLY A 164 -15.33 19.94 -6.99
C GLY A 164 -15.48 18.96 -5.81
N LYS A 165 -14.86 17.77 -5.87
CA LYS A 165 -14.83 16.79 -4.78
C LYS A 165 -13.39 16.56 -4.31
N PRO A 166 -12.86 17.43 -3.45
CA PRO A 166 -11.44 17.45 -3.10
C PRO A 166 -10.98 16.31 -2.20
N ILE A 167 -11.90 15.54 -1.60
CA ILE A 167 -11.58 14.48 -0.65
C ILE A 167 -11.95 13.09 -1.19
N SER A 168 -11.04 12.13 -1.02
CA SER A 168 -11.31 10.70 -1.11
C SER A 168 -11.45 10.12 0.30
N ILE A 169 -12.56 9.46 0.56
CA ILE A 169 -12.75 8.64 1.76
C ILE A 169 -12.47 7.20 1.37
N ILE A 170 -11.47 6.61 1.99
CA ILE A 170 -11.08 5.22 1.76
C ILE A 170 -11.55 4.41 2.96
N ASP A 171 -12.70 3.79 2.81
CA ASP A 171 -13.27 2.88 3.79
C ASP A 171 -12.53 1.54 3.75
N VAL A 172 -11.72 1.30 4.77
CA VAL A 172 -10.96 0.06 4.93
C VAL A 172 -11.61 -0.92 5.92
N SER A 173 -12.84 -0.66 6.35
CA SER A 173 -13.57 -1.54 7.29
C SER A 173 -13.85 -2.93 6.71
N GLY A 174 -14.02 -3.03 5.39
CA GLY A 174 -14.20 -4.30 4.67
C GLY A 174 -12.90 -5.00 4.27
N VAL A 175 -11.73 -4.39 4.51
CA VAL A 175 -10.43 -4.99 4.21
C VAL A 175 -10.10 -6.06 5.27
N PRO A 176 -9.62 -7.26 4.88
CA PRO A 176 -9.16 -8.25 5.85
C PRO A 176 -8.12 -7.67 6.81
N SER A 177 -8.31 -7.94 8.11
CA SER A 177 -7.46 -7.35 9.18
C SER A 177 -5.98 -7.61 8.99
N GLU A 178 -5.64 -8.76 8.37
CA GLU A 178 -4.28 -9.23 8.13
C GLU A 178 -3.51 -8.33 7.15
N ILE A 179 -4.22 -7.63 6.24
CA ILE A 179 -3.60 -6.75 5.25
C ILE A 179 -4.02 -5.28 5.36
N THR A 180 -4.84 -4.92 6.34
CA THR A 180 -5.28 -3.51 6.49
C THR A 180 -4.10 -2.55 6.64
N SER A 181 -3.10 -2.91 7.47
CA SER A 181 -1.87 -2.11 7.62
C SER A 181 -1.09 -1.96 6.32
N VAL A 182 -1.03 -3.01 5.50
CA VAL A 182 -0.37 -2.97 4.19
C VAL A 182 -1.12 -2.06 3.22
N VAL A 183 -2.45 -2.15 3.16
CA VAL A 183 -3.29 -1.26 2.33
C VAL A 183 -3.03 0.21 2.69
N VAL A 184 -3.03 0.52 3.99
CA VAL A 184 -2.73 1.88 4.47
C VAL A 184 -1.29 2.29 4.17
N ALA A 185 -0.33 1.38 4.28
CA ALA A 185 1.08 1.63 3.92
C ALA A 185 1.22 2.00 2.45
N VAL A 186 0.64 1.20 1.53
CA VAL A 186 0.68 1.45 0.09
C VAL A 186 0.06 2.80 -0.24
N LEU A 187 -1.13 3.10 0.28
CA LEU A 187 -1.82 4.37 0.03
C LEU A 187 -0.99 5.56 0.53
N SER A 188 -0.48 5.48 1.76
CA SER A 188 0.34 6.54 2.36
C SER A 188 1.65 6.75 1.60
N ARG A 189 2.31 5.65 1.18
CA ARG A 189 3.53 5.70 0.38
C ARG A 189 3.27 6.30 -0.99
N MET A 190 2.18 5.93 -1.66
CA MET A 190 1.82 6.50 -2.95
C MET A 190 1.56 8.00 -2.88
N VAL A 191 0.94 8.51 -1.80
CA VAL A 191 0.81 9.96 -1.54
C VAL A 191 2.18 10.62 -1.48
N PHE A 192 3.11 10.02 -0.74
CA PHE A 192 4.44 10.59 -0.55
C PHE A 192 5.30 10.51 -1.81
N ASP A 193 5.32 9.37 -2.48
CA ASP A 193 6.07 9.14 -3.72
C ASP A 193 5.57 10.06 -4.84
N PHE A 194 4.24 10.21 -4.98
CA PHE A 194 3.66 11.15 -5.94
C PHE A 194 4.16 12.58 -5.70
N ALA A 195 4.20 13.02 -4.44
CA ALA A 195 4.69 14.35 -4.10
C ALA A 195 6.19 14.52 -4.42
N ILE A 196 6.99 13.46 -4.29
CA ILE A 196 8.41 13.46 -4.69
C ILE A 196 8.54 13.53 -6.22
N TRP A 197 7.78 12.72 -6.95
CA TRP A 197 7.84 12.65 -8.42
C TRP A 197 7.36 13.95 -9.07
N SER A 198 6.36 14.62 -8.47
CA SER A 198 5.84 15.90 -8.94
C SER A 198 6.72 17.10 -8.55
N ARG A 199 7.88 16.86 -7.99
CA ARG A 199 8.81 17.92 -7.55
C ARG A 199 9.34 18.68 -8.76
N GLY A 200 9.01 19.96 -8.84
CA GLY A 200 9.41 20.83 -9.96
C GLY A 200 8.24 21.26 -10.86
N GLU A 201 7.11 20.58 -10.77
CA GLU A 201 5.85 20.99 -11.38
C GLU A 201 5.04 21.93 -10.43
N ALA A 202 3.84 22.33 -10.87
CA ALA A 202 2.93 23.09 -10.00
C ALA A 202 2.68 22.31 -8.70
N LYS A 203 2.96 22.93 -7.55
CA LYS A 203 2.77 22.30 -6.22
C LYS A 203 1.31 21.88 -6.06
N ARG A 204 1.09 20.59 -5.88
CA ARG A 204 -0.21 20.00 -5.61
C ARG A 204 -0.18 19.40 -4.20
N PRO A 205 -0.43 20.21 -3.16
CA PRO A 205 -0.36 19.72 -1.80
C PRO A 205 -1.44 18.67 -1.55
N VAL A 206 -1.06 17.59 -0.86
CA VAL A 206 -1.97 16.51 -0.46
C VAL A 206 -2.04 16.46 1.06
N LEU A 207 -3.26 16.42 1.58
CA LEU A 207 -3.51 16.14 2.99
C LEU A 207 -3.88 14.66 3.15
N LEU A 208 -3.03 13.90 3.82
CA LEU A 208 -3.34 12.54 4.26
C LEU A 208 -3.92 12.59 5.67
N VAL A 209 -5.12 12.04 5.84
CA VAL A 209 -5.79 11.93 7.15
C VAL A 209 -5.92 10.46 7.51
N CYS A 210 -5.38 10.07 8.65
CA CYS A 210 -5.49 8.71 9.19
C CYS A 210 -6.36 8.75 10.46
N GLU A 211 -7.54 8.18 10.38
CA GLU A 211 -8.40 7.97 11.53
C GLU A 211 -7.96 6.73 12.30
N GLU A 212 -8.20 6.72 13.62
CA GLU A 212 -7.71 5.68 14.55
C GLU A 212 -6.21 5.40 14.40
N ALA A 213 -5.44 6.50 14.33
CA ALA A 213 -4.01 6.47 14.01
C ALA A 213 -3.18 5.54 14.92
N HIS A 214 -3.63 5.27 16.15
CA HIS A 214 -2.99 4.32 17.06
C HIS A 214 -2.93 2.89 16.51
N ARG A 215 -3.78 2.54 15.52
CA ARG A 215 -3.74 1.23 14.85
C ARG A 215 -2.57 1.10 13.87
N TYR A 216 -2.08 2.21 13.34
CA TYR A 216 -1.05 2.25 12.29
C TYR A 216 0.32 2.63 12.81
N VAL A 217 0.36 3.46 13.84
CA VAL A 217 1.61 3.92 14.48
C VAL A 217 1.56 3.71 16.00
N PRO A 218 1.39 2.46 16.45
CA PRO A 218 1.33 2.14 17.87
C PRO A 218 2.68 2.42 18.55
N LYS A 219 2.64 2.72 19.85
CA LYS A 219 3.84 2.87 20.68
C LYS A 219 4.64 1.58 20.77
N ASP A 220 3.94 0.45 20.87
CA ASP A 220 4.56 -0.88 20.87
C ASP A 220 4.93 -1.31 19.45
N GLU A 221 6.23 -1.46 19.21
CA GLU A 221 6.79 -1.88 17.92
C GLU A 221 6.50 -3.34 17.55
N SER A 222 6.14 -4.17 18.51
CA SER A 222 5.84 -5.59 18.29
C SER A 222 4.47 -5.85 17.66
N SER A 223 3.59 -4.85 17.64
CA SER A 223 2.18 -5.01 17.25
C SER A 223 1.91 -5.02 15.74
N GLY A 224 2.93 -5.24 14.90
CA GLY A 224 2.78 -5.39 13.44
C GLY A 224 2.74 -4.07 12.67
N GLY A 225 2.61 -4.14 11.32
CA GLY A 225 2.48 -2.95 10.48
C GLY A 225 3.74 -2.09 10.39
N GLN A 226 4.91 -2.70 10.28
CA GLN A 226 6.18 -1.98 10.18
C GLN A 226 6.23 -1.03 8.97
N ALA A 227 5.72 -1.46 7.82
CA ALA A 227 5.70 -0.66 6.60
C ALA A 227 4.86 0.62 6.78
N VAL A 228 3.64 0.51 7.34
CA VAL A 228 2.77 1.67 7.57
C VAL A 228 3.38 2.63 8.60
N ARG A 229 3.97 2.11 9.66
CA ARG A 229 4.64 2.93 10.67
C ARG A 229 5.77 3.75 10.06
N LYS A 230 6.68 3.09 9.32
CA LYS A 230 7.83 3.74 8.68
C LYS A 230 7.41 4.87 7.74
N ILE A 231 6.40 4.61 6.90
CA ILE A 231 5.96 5.64 5.96
C ILE A 231 5.27 6.82 6.64
N LEU A 232 4.42 6.58 7.64
CA LEU A 232 3.77 7.67 8.38
C LEU A 232 4.77 8.49 9.20
N GLU A 233 5.77 7.86 9.84
CA GLU A 233 6.88 8.56 10.48
C GLU A 233 7.68 9.41 9.49
N ARG A 234 7.93 8.88 8.30
CA ARG A 234 8.61 9.61 7.24
C ARG A 234 7.80 10.82 6.75
N ILE A 235 6.49 10.64 6.54
CA ILE A 235 5.60 11.75 6.16
C ILE A 235 5.57 12.81 7.27
N ALA A 236 5.48 12.42 8.52
CA ALA A 236 5.50 13.35 9.66
C ALA A 236 6.78 14.21 9.69
N LYS A 237 7.94 13.59 9.44
CA LYS A 237 9.25 14.26 9.46
C LYS A 237 9.52 15.11 8.21
N GLU A 238 9.16 14.63 7.04
CA GLU A 238 9.63 15.19 5.78
C GLU A 238 8.50 15.69 4.87
N GLY A 239 7.24 15.31 5.12
CA GLY A 239 6.10 15.54 4.22
C GLY A 239 5.95 17.00 3.83
N ARG A 240 6.08 17.93 4.78
CA ARG A 240 5.96 19.38 4.54
C ARG A 240 6.90 19.87 3.43
N LYS A 241 8.10 19.31 3.34
CA LYS A 241 9.11 19.67 2.32
C LYS A 241 8.62 19.35 0.90
N TYR A 242 7.78 18.32 0.77
CA TYR A 242 7.24 17.85 -0.52
C TYR A 242 5.79 18.25 -0.75
N GLY A 243 5.17 18.99 0.18
CA GLY A 243 3.77 19.40 0.08
C GLY A 243 2.78 18.34 0.56
N VAL A 244 3.23 17.38 1.38
CA VAL A 244 2.35 16.43 2.07
C VAL A 244 2.14 16.86 3.50
N SER A 245 0.88 16.99 3.91
CA SER A 245 0.49 17.20 5.30
C SER A 245 -0.14 15.92 5.85
N LEU A 246 0.16 15.60 7.11
CA LEU A 246 -0.39 14.45 7.81
C LEU A 246 -1.34 14.92 8.92
N GLY A 247 -2.57 14.44 8.87
CA GLY A 247 -3.57 14.59 9.94
C GLY A 247 -3.79 13.24 10.63
N LEU A 248 -3.56 13.19 11.93
CA LEU A 248 -3.81 11.99 12.73
C LEU A 248 -4.99 12.23 13.65
N ILE A 249 -5.97 11.33 13.60
CA ILE A 249 -7.14 11.34 14.48
C ILE A 249 -7.05 10.09 15.36
N THR A 250 -7.15 10.25 16.66
CA THR A 250 -7.12 9.14 17.61
C THR A 250 -7.83 9.48 18.90
N GLN A 251 -8.48 8.51 19.49
CA GLN A 251 -9.04 8.57 20.85
C GLN A 251 -7.99 8.17 21.90
N ARG A 252 -6.83 7.65 21.50
CA ARG A 252 -5.77 7.13 22.38
C ARG A 252 -4.41 7.74 22.04
N PRO A 253 -4.21 9.04 22.32
CA PRO A 253 -2.95 9.71 21.99
C PRO A 253 -1.73 9.12 22.72
N SER A 254 -1.92 8.56 23.93
CA SER A 254 -0.86 7.88 24.70
C SER A 254 -0.32 6.62 24.03
N ASP A 255 -1.10 6.02 23.14
CA ASP A 255 -0.76 4.77 22.45
C ASP A 255 -0.04 5.00 21.13
N LEU A 256 0.14 6.27 20.72
CA LEU A 256 0.90 6.63 19.53
C LEU A 256 2.42 6.63 19.76
N ALA A 257 3.15 6.27 18.72
CA ALA A 257 4.61 6.35 18.71
C ALA A 257 5.10 7.78 18.92
N GLU A 258 6.04 7.98 19.85
CA GLU A 258 6.59 9.28 20.20
C GLU A 258 7.26 9.99 19.01
N GLY A 259 7.87 9.21 18.10
CA GLY A 259 8.50 9.73 16.88
C GLY A 259 7.52 10.43 15.93
N VAL A 260 6.22 10.10 15.97
CA VAL A 260 5.18 10.76 15.20
C VAL A 260 4.58 11.92 16.00
N LEU A 261 4.27 11.71 17.29
CA LEU A 261 3.70 12.75 18.16
C LEU A 261 4.57 14.01 18.23
N SER A 262 5.89 13.82 18.31
CA SER A 262 6.85 14.95 18.38
C SER A 262 6.90 15.82 17.13
N GLN A 263 6.35 15.35 16.00
CA GLN A 263 6.27 16.07 14.74
C GLN A 263 4.89 16.72 14.50
N CYS A 264 3.90 16.38 15.34
CA CYS A 264 2.58 16.98 15.30
C CYS A 264 2.61 18.29 16.11
N GLY A 265 2.28 19.41 15.46
CA GLY A 265 2.24 20.74 16.05
C GLY A 265 0.88 21.39 15.92
#